data_a268e0db048117b4536e2fa66d3753ca
#
_entry.id   a268e0db048117b4536e2fa66d3753ca
#
_cell.length_a   1.000
_cell.length_b   1.000
_cell.length_c   1.000
_cell.angle_alpha   90.00
_cell.angle_beta   90.00
_cell.angle_gamma   90.00
#
_symmetry.space_group_name_H-M   'P 1'
#
loop_
_entity.id
_entity.type
_entity.pdbx_description
1 polymer ?
#
loop_
_entity_poly.entity_id
_entity_poly.type
_entity_poly.pdbx_seq_one_letter_code
_entity_poly.pdbx_strand_id
1 'polypeptide(L)'
;MYTKTPPIQPIRPAYRIRILSDEQLEKFKANTFEILEKTGIHCPSERALKIYADHGAKVDFEKQIVKLSADVILEALSHAPRYYTMGGRTEAFDLDLSKGLAYEATDGTGTKTIDYVTGELRSSIKDDVAKSARIADYLSSISFYWPMVSAQDYPSTPSLHELDASFNNTLKHVQTPTVVEEVTTRYANEMAKVVAGNEEIGRAHV
;
A
#
# COMPACT_ATOMS: atom_id res chain seq x y z
N MET A 1 1.84 20.11 24.74
CA MET A 1 2.54 18.90 24.29
C MET A 1 1.50 17.84 24.03
N TYR A 2 1.44 17.31 22.84
CA TYR A 2 0.53 16.22 22.44
C TYR A 2 0.94 14.94 23.18
N THR A 3 0.05 14.42 23.98
CA THR A 3 0.38 13.35 24.94
C THR A 3 -0.29 12.00 24.64
N LYS A 4 -1.22 11.95 23.69
CA LYS A 4 -1.96 10.72 23.36
C LYS A 4 -2.57 10.79 21.97
N THR A 5 -2.27 9.78 21.14
CA THR A 5 -2.94 9.57 19.84
C THR A 5 -4.43 9.36 20.07
N PRO A 6 -5.31 10.15 19.44
CA PRO A 6 -6.75 9.97 19.59
C PRO A 6 -7.21 8.68 18.90
N PRO A 7 -8.35 8.10 19.33
CA PRO A 7 -8.91 6.93 18.66
C PRO A 7 -9.32 7.28 17.23
N ILE A 8 -9.16 6.31 16.33
CA ILE A 8 -9.57 6.44 14.94
C ILE A 8 -11.10 6.53 14.88
N GLN A 9 -11.61 7.48 14.08
CA GLN A 9 -13.03 7.65 13.80
C GLN A 9 -13.32 7.31 12.34
N PRO A 10 -13.56 6.03 12.00
CA PRO A 10 -13.83 5.62 10.63
C PRO A 10 -15.19 6.15 10.17
N ILE A 11 -15.32 6.37 8.87
CA ILE A 11 -16.57 6.79 8.27
C ILE A 11 -17.45 5.56 8.04
N ARG A 12 -18.71 5.64 8.45
CA ARG A 12 -19.74 4.68 8.05
C ARG A 12 -20.49 5.25 6.83
N PRO A 13 -20.26 4.73 5.62
CA PRO A 13 -20.92 5.27 4.44
C PRO A 13 -22.43 5.12 4.54
N ALA A 14 -23.14 6.24 4.36
CA ALA A 14 -24.61 6.24 4.34
C ALA A 14 -25.18 5.73 3.00
N TYR A 15 -24.35 5.79 1.93
CA TYR A 15 -24.73 5.35 0.59
C TYR A 15 -23.48 4.89 -0.17
N ARG A 16 -23.70 4.14 -1.25
CA ARG A 16 -22.65 3.75 -2.21
C ARG A 16 -23.04 4.25 -3.59
N ILE A 17 -22.14 4.95 -4.22
CA ILE A 17 -22.31 5.36 -5.62
C ILE A 17 -22.04 4.14 -6.50
N ARG A 18 -23.01 3.80 -7.37
CA ARG A 18 -22.91 2.73 -8.34
C ARG A 18 -22.92 3.33 -9.73
N ILE A 19 -21.80 3.30 -10.41
CA ILE A 19 -21.65 3.89 -11.74
C ILE A 19 -21.99 2.87 -12.83
N LEU A 20 -21.64 1.60 -12.64
CA LEU A 20 -21.87 0.52 -13.60
C LEU A 20 -23.01 -0.40 -13.13
N SER A 21 -23.81 -0.89 -14.07
CA SER A 21 -24.77 -1.98 -13.83
C SER A 21 -24.04 -3.31 -13.63
N ASP A 22 -24.73 -4.31 -13.08
CA ASP A 22 -24.17 -5.65 -12.92
C ASP A 22 -23.78 -6.26 -14.28
N GLU A 23 -24.61 -6.07 -15.31
CA GLU A 23 -24.31 -6.52 -16.67
C GLU A 23 -23.04 -5.87 -17.23
N GLN A 24 -22.84 -4.57 -17.00
CA GLN A 24 -21.63 -3.87 -17.41
C GLN A 24 -20.41 -4.38 -16.66
N LEU A 25 -20.54 -4.69 -15.38
CA LEU A 25 -19.45 -5.27 -14.56
C LEU A 25 -19.06 -6.66 -15.07
N GLU A 26 -20.04 -7.53 -15.37
CA GLU A 26 -19.75 -8.86 -15.92
C GLU A 26 -19.11 -8.77 -17.31
N LYS A 27 -19.54 -7.85 -18.16
CA LYS A 27 -18.90 -7.60 -19.46
C LYS A 27 -17.46 -7.10 -19.27
N PHE A 28 -17.23 -6.20 -18.32
CA PHE A 28 -15.90 -5.70 -18.01
C PHE A 28 -14.97 -6.83 -17.56
N LYS A 29 -15.46 -7.68 -16.66
CA LYS A 29 -14.74 -8.87 -16.17
C LYS A 29 -14.43 -9.85 -17.31
N ALA A 30 -15.40 -10.16 -18.16
CA ALA A 30 -15.20 -11.06 -19.30
C ALA A 30 -14.14 -10.54 -20.26
N ASN A 31 -14.18 -9.25 -20.60
CA ASN A 31 -13.19 -8.62 -21.47
C ASN A 31 -11.79 -8.60 -20.81
N THR A 32 -11.69 -8.43 -19.49
CA THR A 32 -10.42 -8.50 -18.76
C THR A 32 -9.82 -9.90 -18.89
N PHE A 33 -10.60 -10.95 -18.69
CA PHE A 33 -10.14 -12.32 -18.87
C PHE A 33 -9.72 -12.60 -20.30
N GLU A 34 -10.48 -12.11 -21.28
CA GLU A 34 -10.14 -12.25 -22.71
C GLU A 34 -8.80 -11.60 -23.05
N ILE A 35 -8.53 -10.40 -22.53
CA ILE A 35 -7.24 -9.70 -22.74
C ILE A 35 -6.10 -10.52 -22.10
N LEU A 36 -6.27 -10.98 -20.87
CA LEU A 36 -5.23 -11.75 -20.15
C LEU A 36 -4.97 -13.10 -20.83
N GLU A 37 -5.98 -13.74 -21.42
CA GLU A 37 -5.83 -15.01 -22.11
C GLU A 37 -5.28 -14.88 -23.54
N LYS A 38 -5.76 -13.90 -24.31
CA LYS A 38 -5.40 -13.76 -25.72
C LYS A 38 -4.12 -12.93 -25.92
N THR A 39 -4.04 -11.79 -25.25
CA THR A 39 -2.89 -10.88 -25.34
C THR A 39 -1.84 -11.26 -24.32
N GLY A 40 -2.23 -11.39 -23.05
CA GLY A 40 -1.34 -11.66 -21.93
C GLY A 40 -0.62 -10.42 -21.44
N ILE A 41 0.35 -10.63 -20.58
CA ILE A 41 1.20 -9.59 -19.98
C ILE A 41 2.68 -9.86 -20.27
N HIS A 42 3.45 -8.81 -20.47
CA HIS A 42 4.90 -8.90 -20.55
C HIS A 42 5.49 -8.95 -19.14
N CYS A 43 6.28 -9.97 -18.85
CA CYS A 43 6.92 -10.19 -17.55
C CYS A 43 8.43 -10.44 -17.71
N PRO A 44 9.30 -9.44 -17.49
CA PRO A 44 10.73 -9.55 -17.75
C PRO A 44 11.51 -10.30 -16.66
N SER A 45 10.86 -10.94 -15.71
CA SER A 45 11.46 -11.71 -14.63
C SER A 45 11.41 -13.21 -14.89
N GLU A 46 12.55 -13.86 -15.11
CA GLU A 46 12.61 -15.32 -15.27
C GLU A 46 12.02 -16.08 -14.07
N ARG A 47 12.26 -15.59 -12.86
CA ARG A 47 11.68 -16.17 -11.64
C ARG A 47 10.17 -16.12 -11.65
N ALA A 48 9.60 -14.97 -12.02
CA ALA A 48 8.15 -14.81 -12.11
C ALA A 48 7.56 -15.66 -13.24
N LEU A 49 8.21 -15.75 -14.40
CA LEU A 49 7.79 -16.62 -15.51
C LEU A 49 7.67 -18.08 -15.08
N LYS A 50 8.65 -18.60 -14.30
CA LYS A 50 8.61 -19.96 -13.75
C LYS A 50 7.44 -20.14 -12.79
N ILE A 51 7.20 -19.19 -11.88
CA ILE A 51 6.06 -19.22 -10.94
C ILE A 51 4.75 -19.27 -11.72
N TYR A 52 4.57 -18.42 -12.73
CA TYR A 52 3.37 -18.44 -13.56
C TYR A 52 3.17 -19.79 -14.27
N ALA A 53 4.24 -20.36 -14.84
CA ALA A 53 4.17 -21.66 -15.50
C ALA A 53 3.80 -22.77 -14.52
N ASP A 54 4.39 -22.81 -13.35
CA ASP A 54 4.12 -23.80 -12.29
C ASP A 54 2.68 -23.75 -11.79
N HIS A 55 2.01 -22.61 -11.92
CA HIS A 55 0.62 -22.38 -11.54
C HIS A 55 -0.36 -22.41 -12.75
N GLY A 56 0.05 -23.02 -13.86
CA GLY A 56 -0.85 -23.32 -14.98
C GLY A 56 -1.03 -22.20 -16.01
N ALA A 57 -0.27 -21.12 -15.94
CA ALA A 57 -0.27 -20.09 -16.98
C ALA A 57 0.46 -20.60 -18.24
N LYS A 58 0.06 -20.12 -19.41
CA LYS A 58 0.80 -20.34 -20.66
C LYS A 58 1.90 -19.29 -20.77
N VAL A 59 3.16 -19.73 -20.71
CA VAL A 59 4.33 -18.84 -20.70
C VAL A 59 5.16 -19.02 -21.96
N ASP A 60 5.40 -17.92 -22.66
CA ASP A 60 6.41 -17.81 -23.70
C ASP A 60 7.67 -17.21 -23.07
N PHE A 61 8.65 -18.06 -22.75
CA PHE A 61 9.89 -17.64 -22.08
C PHE A 61 10.81 -16.80 -22.98
N GLU A 62 10.72 -16.97 -24.30
CA GLU A 62 11.55 -16.19 -25.23
C GLU A 62 11.03 -14.77 -25.35
N LYS A 63 9.71 -14.61 -25.51
CA LYS A 63 9.05 -13.29 -25.61
C LYS A 63 8.70 -12.70 -24.25
N GLN A 64 8.89 -13.45 -23.17
CA GLN A 64 8.53 -13.07 -21.81
C GLN A 64 7.04 -12.69 -21.67
N ILE A 65 6.17 -13.44 -22.36
CA ILE A 65 4.72 -13.23 -22.35
C ILE A 65 4.06 -14.31 -21.51
N VAL A 66 3.21 -13.89 -20.57
CA VAL A 66 2.37 -14.75 -19.74
C VAL A 66 0.92 -14.58 -20.15
N LYS A 67 0.24 -15.67 -20.48
CA LYS A 67 -1.20 -15.71 -20.75
C LYS A 67 -1.92 -16.49 -19.66
N LEU A 68 -2.96 -15.90 -19.12
CA LEU A 68 -3.71 -16.41 -17.99
C LEU A 68 -5.14 -16.74 -18.41
N SER A 69 -5.56 -17.97 -18.28
CA SER A 69 -6.97 -18.35 -18.45
C SER A 69 -7.81 -17.84 -17.27
N ALA A 70 -9.11 -17.70 -17.48
CA ALA A 70 -10.04 -17.34 -16.40
C ALA A 70 -9.96 -18.31 -15.21
N ASP A 71 -9.78 -19.61 -15.45
CA ASP A 71 -9.71 -20.62 -14.39
C ASP A 71 -8.48 -20.42 -13.50
N VAL A 72 -7.30 -20.17 -14.10
CA VAL A 72 -6.06 -19.88 -13.34
C VAL A 72 -6.22 -18.63 -12.48
N ILE A 73 -6.85 -17.59 -13.02
CA ILE A 73 -7.08 -16.35 -12.28
C ILE A 73 -8.06 -16.57 -11.13
N LEU A 74 -9.17 -17.24 -11.38
CA LEU A 74 -10.20 -17.49 -10.37
C LEU A 74 -9.69 -18.40 -9.26
N GLU A 75 -8.88 -19.41 -9.60
CA GLU A 75 -8.21 -20.26 -8.62
C GLU A 75 -7.28 -19.44 -7.72
N ALA A 76 -6.41 -18.61 -8.29
CA ALA A 76 -5.54 -17.73 -7.52
C ALA A 76 -6.32 -16.77 -6.61
N LEU A 77 -7.41 -16.18 -7.12
CA LEU A 77 -8.27 -15.31 -6.32
C LEU A 77 -9.01 -16.03 -5.19
N SER A 78 -9.29 -17.34 -5.34
CA SER A 78 -9.95 -18.14 -4.29
C SER A 78 -9.08 -18.28 -3.04
N HIS A 79 -7.76 -18.22 -3.19
CA HIS A 79 -6.80 -18.28 -2.09
C HIS A 79 -6.53 -16.92 -1.44
N ALA A 80 -6.92 -15.82 -2.10
CA ALA A 80 -6.72 -14.48 -1.54
C ALA A 80 -7.76 -14.19 -0.45
N PRO A 81 -7.37 -13.72 0.74
CA PRO A 81 -8.32 -13.36 1.78
C PRO A 81 -9.15 -12.15 1.32
N ARG A 82 -10.46 -12.28 1.44
CA ARG A 82 -11.39 -11.19 1.07
C ARG A 82 -11.32 -10.01 2.05
N TYR A 83 -11.02 -10.31 3.29
CA TYR A 83 -10.93 -9.36 4.38
C TYR A 83 -9.69 -9.64 5.21
N TYR A 84 -9.09 -8.60 5.71
CA TYR A 84 -7.93 -8.69 6.59
C TYR A 84 -7.91 -7.49 7.54
N THR A 85 -7.06 -7.57 8.54
CA THR A 85 -6.81 -6.46 9.47
C THR A 85 -5.51 -5.78 9.09
N MET A 86 -5.55 -4.47 8.87
CA MET A 86 -4.34 -3.66 8.75
C MET A 86 -3.85 -3.31 10.15
N GLY A 87 -2.68 -3.82 10.53
CA GLY A 87 -2.15 -3.64 11.88
C GLY A 87 -1.64 -2.22 12.13
N GLY A 88 -2.05 -1.62 13.23
CA GLY A 88 -1.41 -0.45 13.79
C GLY A 88 -0.23 -0.81 14.69
N ARG A 89 0.41 0.19 15.32
CA ARG A 89 1.47 -0.04 16.31
C ARG A 89 0.95 -0.81 17.53
N THR A 90 -0.31 -0.64 17.86
CA THR A 90 -1.05 -1.37 18.90
C THR A 90 -2.41 -1.76 18.38
N GLU A 91 -3.05 -2.77 18.98
CA GLU A 91 -4.40 -3.24 18.61
C GLU A 91 -5.45 -2.15 18.61
N ALA A 92 -5.26 -1.08 19.40
CA ALA A 92 -6.17 0.07 19.43
C ALA A 92 -6.24 0.84 18.09
N PHE A 93 -5.24 0.65 17.23
CA PHE A 93 -5.14 1.29 15.91
C PHE A 93 -5.23 0.29 14.75
N ASP A 94 -5.64 -0.95 15.03
CA ASP A 94 -5.91 -1.93 13.99
C ASP A 94 -7.18 -1.57 13.21
N LEU A 95 -7.14 -1.76 11.89
CA LEU A 95 -8.22 -1.47 10.97
C LEU A 95 -8.81 -2.75 10.42
N ASP A 96 -10.00 -3.11 10.88
CA ASP A 96 -10.71 -4.31 10.45
C ASP A 96 -11.53 -4.03 9.19
N LEU A 97 -11.05 -4.50 8.04
CA LEU A 97 -11.69 -4.28 6.74
C LEU A 97 -12.98 -5.09 6.53
N SER A 98 -13.32 -6.00 7.45
CA SER A 98 -14.57 -6.78 7.39
C SER A 98 -15.81 -5.98 7.78
N LYS A 99 -15.64 -4.86 8.48
CA LYS A 99 -16.74 -4.08 9.09
C LYS A 99 -17.50 -3.17 8.13
N GLY A 100 -17.09 -3.10 6.85
CA GLY A 100 -17.74 -2.22 5.88
C GLY A 100 -17.63 -0.73 6.19
N LEU A 101 -16.61 -0.34 6.94
CA LEU A 101 -16.26 1.03 7.24
C LEU A 101 -15.33 1.60 6.15
N ALA A 102 -15.34 2.92 5.97
CA ALA A 102 -14.35 3.60 5.17
C ALA A 102 -13.26 4.17 6.09
N TYR A 103 -12.02 3.94 5.72
CA TYR A 103 -10.83 4.39 6.44
C TYR A 103 -10.11 5.41 5.58
N GLU A 104 -9.92 6.61 6.12
CA GLU A 104 -9.26 7.70 5.42
C GLU A 104 -7.73 7.60 5.58
N ALA A 105 -7.03 7.81 4.49
CA ALA A 105 -5.58 7.87 4.47
C ALA A 105 -5.10 9.27 4.09
N THR A 106 -3.89 9.60 4.45
CA THR A 106 -3.13 10.61 3.73
C THR A 106 -2.77 10.09 2.35
N ASP A 107 -2.45 10.97 1.40
CA ASP A 107 -1.98 10.60 0.07
C ASP A 107 -0.52 11.02 -0.10
N GLY A 108 0.25 10.31 -0.88
CA GLY A 108 1.68 10.55 -1.10
C GLY A 108 2.07 10.24 -2.55
N THR A 109 3.26 10.45 -3.01
CA THR A 109 4.44 10.95 -2.33
C THR A 109 4.94 12.17 -3.09
N GLY A 110 4.67 13.37 -2.60
CA GLY A 110 5.11 14.62 -3.22
C GLY A 110 6.63 14.81 -3.05
N THR A 111 7.28 15.37 -4.07
CA THR A 111 8.72 15.70 -4.00
C THR A 111 8.98 17.13 -3.55
N LYS A 112 7.92 17.90 -3.41
CA LYS A 112 7.98 19.31 -3.01
C LYS A 112 6.93 19.63 -1.96
N THR A 113 7.19 20.64 -1.16
CA THR A 113 6.25 21.18 -0.18
C THR A 113 6.34 22.72 -0.15
N ILE A 114 5.28 23.36 0.33
CA ILE A 114 5.31 24.77 0.65
C ILE A 114 5.81 24.91 2.08
N ASP A 115 6.89 25.66 2.26
CA ASP A 115 7.39 25.96 3.60
C ASP A 115 6.35 26.78 4.36
N TYR A 116 5.92 26.27 5.48
CA TYR A 116 4.84 26.84 6.28
C TYR A 116 5.18 28.25 6.83
N VAL A 117 6.47 28.53 7.08
CA VAL A 117 6.89 29.81 7.66
C VAL A 117 7.12 30.87 6.57
N THR A 118 7.80 30.48 5.48
CA THR A 118 8.19 31.43 4.41
C THR A 118 7.17 31.51 3.28
N GLY A 119 6.32 30.48 3.12
CA GLY A 119 5.41 30.35 1.97
C GLY A 119 6.09 29.92 0.68
N GLU A 120 7.38 29.61 0.70
CA GLU A 120 8.15 29.24 -0.49
C GLU A 120 7.97 27.77 -0.85
N LEU A 121 7.88 27.48 -2.15
CA LEU A 121 7.90 26.12 -2.67
C LEU A 121 9.34 25.60 -2.68
N ARG A 122 9.60 24.52 -1.94
CA ARG A 122 10.92 23.89 -1.86
C ARG A 122 10.85 22.36 -1.98
N SER A 123 11.97 21.71 -2.19
CA SER A 123 12.06 20.26 -2.06
C SER A 123 11.70 19.83 -0.65
N SER A 124 10.96 18.73 -0.56
CA SER A 124 10.62 18.12 0.73
C SER A 124 11.83 17.40 1.34
N ILE A 125 11.83 17.27 2.65
CA ILE A 125 12.88 16.62 3.42
C ILE A 125 12.27 15.64 4.44
N LYS A 126 13.09 14.80 5.03
CA LYS A 126 12.68 13.81 6.05
C LYS A 126 11.90 14.42 7.22
N ASP A 127 12.25 15.63 7.65
CA ASP A 127 11.53 16.31 8.73
C ASP A 127 10.09 16.71 8.32
N ASP A 128 9.84 16.99 7.05
CA ASP A 128 8.48 17.25 6.55
C ASP A 128 7.62 15.96 6.61
N VAL A 129 8.22 14.80 6.32
CA VAL A 129 7.56 13.50 6.53
C VAL A 129 7.20 13.31 8.00
N ALA A 130 8.14 13.54 8.90
CA ALA A 130 7.91 13.43 10.35
C ALA A 130 6.82 14.38 10.85
N LYS A 131 6.78 15.63 10.35
CA LYS A 131 5.74 16.62 10.67
C LYS A 131 4.36 16.17 10.20
N SER A 132 4.25 15.72 8.94
CA SER A 132 2.97 15.25 8.39
C SER A 132 2.48 13.97 9.08
N ALA A 133 3.39 13.05 9.46
CA ALA A 133 3.05 11.88 10.26
C ALA A 133 2.46 12.25 11.62
N ARG A 134 3.05 13.23 12.32
CA ARG A 134 2.51 13.71 13.61
C ARG A 134 1.14 14.37 13.46
N ILE A 135 0.91 15.13 12.38
CA ILE A 135 -0.39 15.73 12.10
C ILE A 135 -1.43 14.63 11.85
N ALA A 136 -1.09 13.66 11.01
CA ALA A 136 -1.97 12.52 10.73
C ALA A 136 -2.26 11.68 11.99
N ASP A 137 -1.26 11.50 12.86
CA ASP A 137 -1.43 10.80 14.13
C ASP A 137 -2.40 11.51 15.07
N TYR A 138 -2.36 12.85 15.11
CA TYR A 138 -3.23 13.67 15.94
C TYR A 138 -4.68 13.71 15.44
N LEU A 139 -4.92 13.60 14.13
CA LEU A 139 -6.26 13.71 13.54
C LEU A 139 -7.01 12.38 13.62
N SER A 140 -8.07 12.30 14.41
CA SER A 140 -8.91 11.10 14.54
C SER A 140 -9.58 10.66 13.23
N SER A 141 -9.80 11.58 12.30
CA SER A 141 -10.34 11.30 10.96
C SER A 141 -9.35 10.58 10.03
N ILE A 142 -8.06 10.73 10.24
CA ILE A 142 -7.05 9.98 9.48
C ILE A 142 -6.86 8.62 10.14
N SER A 143 -7.18 7.55 9.42
CA SER A 143 -7.15 6.18 9.93
C SER A 143 -5.78 5.53 9.82
N PHE A 144 -5.07 5.80 8.72
CA PHE A 144 -3.71 5.31 8.49
C PHE A 144 -2.88 6.34 7.72
N TYR A 145 -1.59 6.21 7.80
CA TYR A 145 -0.66 7.18 7.24
C TYR A 145 0.07 6.63 6.02
N TRP A 146 0.00 7.38 4.92
CA TRP A 146 0.88 7.24 3.77
C TRP A 146 1.79 8.46 3.73
N PRO A 147 3.14 8.31 3.60
CA PRO A 147 4.05 9.46 3.56
C PRO A 147 3.65 10.46 2.50
N MET A 148 3.24 11.66 2.93
CA MET A 148 2.69 12.69 2.04
C MET A 148 3.74 13.31 1.13
N VAL A 149 4.99 13.31 1.58
CA VAL A 149 6.13 13.85 0.86
C VAL A 149 7.33 12.92 0.97
N SER A 150 8.27 13.05 0.04
CA SER A 150 9.48 12.24 -0.02
C SER A 150 10.64 12.89 0.74
N ALA A 151 11.53 12.07 1.30
CA ALA A 151 12.75 12.50 1.97
C ALA A 151 13.85 12.79 0.94
N GLN A 152 13.71 13.90 0.20
CA GLN A 152 14.62 14.27 -0.91
C GLN A 152 16.04 14.67 -0.45
N ASP A 153 16.24 14.91 0.84
CA ASP A 153 17.54 15.06 1.49
C ASP A 153 18.34 13.75 1.58
N TYR A 154 17.70 12.60 1.27
CA TYR A 154 18.33 11.28 1.18
C TYR A 154 18.10 10.64 -0.20
N PRO A 155 18.69 11.18 -1.28
CA PRO A 155 18.31 10.86 -2.66
C PRO A 155 18.54 9.39 -3.05
N SER A 156 19.43 8.67 -2.36
CA SER A 156 19.71 7.26 -2.65
C SER A 156 18.73 6.29 -1.96
N THR A 157 18.10 6.70 -0.86
CA THR A 157 17.26 5.83 -0.01
C THR A 157 16.06 6.57 0.58
N PRO A 158 15.35 7.41 -0.20
CA PRO A 158 14.29 8.25 0.34
C PRO A 158 13.18 7.44 1.03
N SER A 159 12.76 6.33 0.45
CA SER A 159 11.70 5.48 0.99
C SER A 159 12.02 4.87 2.36
N LEU A 160 13.28 4.52 2.63
CA LEU A 160 13.67 4.04 3.96
C LEU A 160 13.62 5.16 5.01
N HIS A 161 14.00 6.37 4.63
CA HIS A 161 13.92 7.54 5.51
C HIS A 161 12.49 8.02 5.72
N GLU A 162 11.62 7.82 4.73
CA GLU A 162 10.17 8.03 4.86
C GLU A 162 9.55 7.05 5.86
N LEU A 163 9.92 5.76 5.79
CA LEU A 163 9.47 4.74 6.75
C LEU A 163 9.98 5.03 8.16
N ASP A 164 11.26 5.34 8.31
CA ASP A 164 11.84 5.68 9.61
C ASP A 164 11.13 6.89 10.25
N ALA A 165 10.95 7.96 9.48
CA ALA A 165 10.21 9.14 9.94
C ALA A 165 8.76 8.80 10.32
N SER A 166 8.09 7.95 9.54
CA SER A 166 6.71 7.53 9.79
C SER A 166 6.60 6.69 11.06
N PHE A 167 7.38 5.62 11.16
CA PHE A 167 7.36 4.71 12.31
C PHE A 167 7.69 5.39 13.64
N ASN A 168 8.50 6.45 13.62
CA ASN A 168 8.84 7.20 14.81
C ASN A 168 7.82 8.31 15.17
N ASN A 169 6.83 8.59 14.32
CA ASN A 169 5.94 9.73 14.50
C ASN A 169 4.44 9.41 14.42
N THR A 170 4.04 8.13 14.23
CA THR A 170 2.63 7.72 14.33
C THR A 170 2.49 6.33 14.96
N LEU A 171 1.38 6.11 15.66
CA LEU A 171 0.96 4.78 16.16
C LEU A 171 -0.01 4.08 15.20
N LYS A 172 -0.47 4.78 14.19
CA LYS A 172 -1.40 4.24 13.19
C LYS A 172 -0.66 3.34 12.21
N HIS A 173 -1.42 2.56 11.44
CA HIS A 173 -0.87 1.81 10.32
C HIS A 173 -0.11 2.74 9.36
N VAL A 174 1.08 2.32 8.93
CA VAL A 174 1.90 3.03 7.96
C VAL A 174 1.88 2.24 6.66
N GLN A 175 1.34 2.84 5.61
CA GLN A 175 1.46 2.30 4.27
C GLN A 175 2.85 2.59 3.73
N THR A 176 3.50 1.58 3.13
CA THR A 176 4.85 1.77 2.62
C THR A 176 4.85 2.71 1.41
N PRO A 177 5.82 3.62 1.32
CA PRO A 177 6.11 4.30 0.07
C PRO A 177 6.62 3.28 -0.98
N THR A 178 6.77 3.70 -2.21
CA THR A 178 7.25 2.85 -3.29
C THR A 178 8.68 2.38 -3.01
N VAL A 179 8.83 1.10 -2.66
CA VAL A 179 10.12 0.40 -2.55
C VAL A 179 10.26 -0.46 -3.80
N VAL A 180 11.20 -0.13 -4.67
CA VAL A 180 11.32 -0.73 -5.99
C VAL A 180 12.43 -1.77 -6.06
N GLU A 181 13.49 -1.58 -5.27
CA GLU A 181 14.68 -2.44 -5.32
C GLU A 181 14.62 -3.52 -4.25
N GLU A 182 15.15 -4.71 -4.57
CA GLU A 182 15.18 -5.85 -3.63
C GLU A 182 15.86 -5.50 -2.31
N VAL A 183 16.99 -4.79 -2.37
CA VAL A 183 17.74 -4.38 -1.17
C VAL A 183 16.92 -3.44 -0.30
N THR A 184 16.30 -2.45 -0.90
CA THR A 184 15.45 -1.47 -0.20
C THR A 184 14.23 -2.17 0.42
N THR A 185 13.60 -3.08 -0.31
CA THR A 185 12.48 -3.89 0.18
C THR A 185 12.89 -4.75 1.38
N ARG A 186 14.08 -5.35 1.35
CA ARG A 186 14.60 -6.12 2.48
C ARG A 186 14.76 -5.26 3.73
N TYR A 187 15.37 -4.09 3.61
CA TYR A 187 15.51 -3.17 4.75
C TYR A 187 14.16 -2.66 5.26
N ALA A 188 13.23 -2.34 4.38
CA ALA A 188 11.86 -1.95 4.78
C ALA A 188 11.18 -3.06 5.61
N ASN A 189 11.32 -4.32 5.19
CA ASN A 189 10.82 -5.47 5.94
C ASN A 189 11.49 -5.61 7.32
N GLU A 190 12.82 -5.45 7.41
CA GLU A 190 13.52 -5.49 8.70
C GLU A 190 13.07 -4.36 9.63
N MET A 191 12.88 -3.15 9.11
CA MET A 191 12.32 -2.03 9.89
C MET A 191 10.92 -2.36 10.39
N ALA A 192 10.06 -2.92 9.55
CA ALA A 192 8.71 -3.32 9.93
C ALA A 192 8.71 -4.40 11.03
N LYS A 193 9.60 -5.40 10.95
CA LYS A 193 9.78 -6.41 12.00
C LYS A 193 10.18 -5.80 13.34
N VAL A 194 11.15 -4.89 13.34
CA VAL A 194 11.57 -4.18 14.56
C VAL A 194 10.41 -3.43 15.19
N VAL A 195 9.62 -2.75 14.36
CA VAL A 195 8.45 -1.99 14.80
C VAL A 195 7.34 -2.90 15.35
N ALA A 196 7.11 -4.04 14.70
CA ALA A 196 6.12 -5.03 15.13
C ALA A 196 6.54 -5.79 16.39
N GLY A 197 7.85 -5.80 16.72
CA GLY A 197 8.39 -6.49 17.89
C GLY A 197 8.43 -8.02 17.76
N ASN A 198 8.28 -8.55 16.56
CA ASN A 198 8.35 -9.98 16.26
C ASN A 198 8.98 -10.24 14.88
N GLU A 199 9.39 -11.48 14.63
CA GLU A 199 9.94 -11.89 13.33
C GLU A 199 8.85 -12.14 12.27
N GLU A 200 7.61 -12.35 12.69
CA GLU A 200 6.47 -12.53 11.79
C GLU A 200 5.82 -11.18 11.52
N ILE A 201 5.90 -10.70 10.29
CA ILE A 201 5.10 -9.57 9.80
C ILE A 201 3.69 -10.12 9.56
N GLY A 202 3.01 -10.50 10.64
CA GLY A 202 1.72 -11.18 10.58
C GLY A 202 0.51 -10.25 10.57
N ARG A 203 0.73 -8.95 10.65
CA ARG A 203 -0.33 -7.94 10.62
C ARG A 203 -0.10 -7.03 9.44
N ALA A 204 -0.47 -7.51 8.26
CA ALA A 204 -0.56 -6.80 6.98
C ALA A 204 0.24 -5.48 6.87
N HIS A 205 1.54 -5.59 6.82
CA HIS A 205 2.44 -4.53 6.40
C HIS A 205 3.04 -4.86 5.02
N VAL A 206 2.19 -5.27 4.08
CA VAL A 206 2.59 -5.48 2.69
C VAL A 206 1.64 -4.72 1.79
#